data_b9cb0f64ac1a6f90866bdda7d8ac7760
#
_entry.id   b9cb0f64ac1a6f90866bdda7d8ac7760
#
_cell.length_a   1.000
_cell.length_b   1.000
_cell.length_c   1.000
_cell.angle_alpha   90.00
_cell.angle_beta   90.00
_cell.angle_gamma   90.00
#
_symmetry.space_group_name_H-M   'P 1'
#
loop_
_entity.id
_entity.type
_entity.pdbx_description
1 polymer ?
#
loop_
_entity_poly.entity_id
_entity_poly.type
_entity_poly.pdbx_seq_one_letter_code
_entity_poly.pdbx_strand_id
1 'polypeptide(L)'
;MSQPSSEPTVTVGVPKETMPGERRVAVVPESVPVLARAGVRVLVEPGAGAAAWFPDDAYKRAGAKVASRDHVVGGAGVLAGVGTPAPDLIARLRAGQAVIGMLRPLAQPELGPAGWPGLG
;
A
#
# COMPACT_ATOMS: atom_id res chain seq x y z
N MET A 1 10.62 17.43 26.51
CA MET A 1 9.52 16.69 26.34
C MET A 1 9.65 15.78 25.16
N SER A 2 9.15 14.71 25.32
CA SER A 2 9.35 13.78 24.26
C SER A 2 8.63 14.24 23.01
N GLN A 3 9.01 13.67 21.92
CA GLN A 3 8.44 14.00 20.65
C GLN A 3 7.72 12.81 20.11
N PRO A 4 6.59 12.48 20.68
CA PRO A 4 5.87 11.31 20.21
C PRO A 4 5.49 11.42 18.75
N SER A 5 5.37 12.64 18.26
CA SER A 5 5.00 12.83 16.87
C SER A 5 6.04 12.32 15.89
N SER A 6 7.25 12.03 16.35
CA SER A 6 8.25 11.46 15.45
C SER A 6 7.97 9.99 15.15
N GLU A 7 7.10 9.36 15.94
CA GLU A 7 6.77 7.96 15.76
C GLU A 7 5.57 7.84 14.83
N PRO A 8 5.63 6.99 13.81
CA PRO A 8 4.43 6.76 13.01
C PRO A 8 3.37 6.06 13.84
N THR A 9 2.13 6.44 13.63
CA THR A 9 1.02 5.86 14.38
C THR A 9 0.42 4.65 13.69
N VAL A 10 0.62 4.55 12.37
CA VAL A 10 0.05 3.46 11.59
C VAL A 10 1.09 2.98 10.60
N THR A 11 1.17 1.67 10.42
CA THR A 11 2.02 1.08 9.40
C THR A 11 1.14 0.43 8.34
N VAL A 12 1.29 0.89 7.11
CA VAL A 12 0.57 0.33 5.97
C VAL A 12 1.53 -0.54 5.19
N GLY A 13 1.11 -1.78 4.93
CA GLY A 13 1.89 -2.69 4.12
C GLY A 13 1.29 -2.80 2.74
N VAL A 14 2.16 -2.84 1.74
CA VAL A 14 1.77 -2.95 0.33
C VAL A 14 2.37 -4.22 -0.23
N PRO A 15 1.64 -5.34 -0.16
CA PRO A 15 2.14 -6.59 -0.76
C PRO A 15 2.05 -6.52 -2.26
N LYS A 16 2.91 -7.30 -2.91
CA LYS A 16 2.85 -7.42 -4.36
C LYS A 16 1.55 -8.10 -4.77
N GLU A 17 0.90 -7.54 -5.78
CA GLU A 17 -0.33 -8.14 -6.29
C GLU A 17 -0.02 -9.45 -6.99
N THR A 18 -0.85 -10.45 -6.74
CA THR A 18 -0.64 -11.78 -7.31
C THR A 18 -1.67 -12.13 -8.38
N MET A 19 -2.69 -11.30 -8.57
CA MET A 19 -3.69 -11.56 -9.59
C MET A 19 -3.07 -11.40 -10.97
N PRO A 20 -3.15 -12.43 -11.83
CA PRO A 20 -2.58 -12.32 -13.18
C PRO A 20 -3.14 -11.11 -13.93
N GLY A 21 -2.25 -10.36 -14.55
CA GLY A 21 -2.65 -9.18 -15.30
C GLY A 21 -2.86 -7.92 -14.49
N GLU A 22 -2.76 -8.00 -13.18
CA GLU A 22 -2.91 -6.81 -12.37
C GLU A 22 -1.66 -5.95 -12.46
N ARG A 23 -1.81 -4.71 -12.87
CA ARG A 23 -0.69 -3.79 -13.06
C ARG A 23 -0.73 -2.62 -12.09
N ARG A 24 -1.81 -2.47 -11.35
CA ARG A 24 -1.95 -1.37 -10.40
C ARG A 24 -1.31 -1.72 -9.07
N VAL A 25 -0.94 -0.70 -8.34
CA VAL A 25 -0.42 -0.85 -6.98
C VAL A 25 -1.22 0.09 -6.09
N ALA A 26 -1.45 -0.34 -4.86
CA ALA A 26 -2.34 0.41 -3.95
C ALA A 26 -1.75 1.76 -3.54
N VAL A 27 -0.43 1.85 -3.38
CA VAL A 27 0.23 3.08 -2.98
C VAL A 27 1.35 3.37 -3.96
N VAL A 28 1.31 4.54 -4.57
CA VAL A 28 2.37 4.96 -5.49
C VAL A 28 3.45 5.70 -4.71
N PRO A 29 4.70 5.75 -5.24
CA PRO A 29 5.79 6.39 -4.49
C PRO A 29 5.50 7.82 -4.08
N GLU A 30 4.86 8.61 -4.93
CA GLU A 30 4.62 10.00 -4.60
C GLU A 30 3.62 10.19 -3.48
N SER A 31 2.87 9.17 -3.13
CA SER A 31 1.96 9.24 -1.98
C SER A 31 2.67 9.00 -0.66
N VAL A 32 3.84 8.39 -0.69
CA VAL A 32 4.56 8.02 0.54
C VAL A 32 4.87 9.24 1.41
N PRO A 33 5.43 10.34 0.87
CA PRO A 33 5.69 11.50 1.73
C PRO A 33 4.42 12.12 2.30
N VAL A 34 3.32 12.07 1.56
CA VAL A 34 2.05 12.60 2.04
C VAL A 34 1.57 11.79 3.22
N LEU A 35 1.65 10.46 3.09
CA LEU A 35 1.25 9.56 4.18
C LEU A 35 2.16 9.74 5.38
N ALA A 36 3.45 9.91 5.16
CA ALA A 36 4.40 10.11 6.25
C ALA A 36 4.07 11.35 7.07
N ARG A 37 3.67 12.42 6.40
CA ARG A 37 3.27 13.64 7.11
C ARG A 37 2.03 13.43 7.96
N ALA A 38 1.23 12.45 7.60
CA ALA A 38 0.04 12.11 8.38
C ALA A 38 0.30 11.04 9.45
N GLY A 39 1.55 10.65 9.65
CA GLY A 39 1.90 9.67 10.66
C GLY A 39 1.82 8.23 10.17
N VAL A 40 1.85 8.01 8.87
CA VAL A 40 1.73 6.67 8.28
C VAL A 40 3.07 6.23 7.72
N ARG A 41 3.56 5.09 8.21
CA ARG A 41 4.75 4.44 7.66
C ARG A 41 4.31 3.45 6.58
N VAL A 42 5.08 3.38 5.52
CA VAL A 42 4.77 2.48 4.42
C VAL A 42 5.83 1.40 4.28
N LEU A 43 5.40 0.15 4.28
CA LEU A 43 6.24 -1.01 3.99
C LEU A 43 5.81 -1.55 2.63
N VAL A 44 6.76 -1.81 1.76
CA VAL A 44 6.47 -2.26 0.39
C VAL A 44 7.21 -3.55 0.12
N GLU A 45 6.51 -4.55 -0.41
CA GLU A 45 7.14 -5.79 -0.83
C GLU A 45 7.98 -5.52 -2.08
N PRO A 46 9.17 -6.15 -2.21
CA PRO A 46 9.97 -5.98 -3.42
C PRO A 46 9.15 -6.31 -4.67
N GLY A 47 9.20 -5.42 -5.64
CA GLY A 47 8.50 -5.62 -6.89
C GLY A 47 7.03 -5.22 -6.87
N ALA A 48 6.51 -4.74 -5.74
CA ALA A 48 5.08 -4.44 -5.64
C ALA A 48 4.63 -3.40 -6.67
N GLY A 49 5.46 -2.44 -6.99
CA GLY A 49 5.11 -1.41 -7.97
C GLY A 49 5.64 -1.66 -9.36
N ALA A 50 6.31 -2.78 -9.59
CA ALA A 50 7.02 -3.00 -10.86
C ALA A 50 6.09 -3.00 -12.06
N ALA A 51 4.92 -3.62 -11.96
CA ALA A 51 3.98 -3.68 -13.06
C ALA A 51 3.35 -2.31 -13.37
N ALA A 52 3.43 -1.40 -12.42
CA ALA A 52 2.95 -0.03 -12.61
C ALA A 52 4.10 0.93 -12.92
N TRP A 53 5.28 0.38 -13.25
CA TRP A 53 6.48 1.14 -13.64
C TRP A 53 7.13 1.89 -12.47
N PHE A 54 6.89 1.45 -11.24
CA PHE A 54 7.52 2.03 -10.06
C PHE A 54 8.55 1.05 -9.49
N PRO A 55 9.85 1.32 -9.69
CA PRO A 55 10.86 0.43 -9.12
C PRO A 55 10.97 0.59 -7.62
N ASP A 56 11.55 -0.42 -6.96
CA ASP A 56 11.74 -0.38 -5.52
C ASP A 56 12.48 0.88 -5.08
N ASP A 57 13.45 1.33 -5.85
CA ASP A 57 14.22 2.52 -5.51
C ASP A 57 13.33 3.77 -5.41
N ALA A 58 12.30 3.85 -6.22
CA ALA A 58 11.41 5.00 -6.16
C ALA A 58 10.69 5.05 -4.80
N TYR A 59 10.30 3.89 -4.29
CA TYR A 59 9.68 3.82 -2.97
C TYR A 59 10.68 4.17 -1.88
N LYS A 60 11.91 3.68 -1.98
CA LYS A 60 12.94 3.99 -0.99
C LYS A 60 13.25 5.47 -0.96
N ARG A 61 13.38 6.09 -2.12
CA ARG A 61 13.65 7.52 -2.19
C ARG A 61 12.50 8.35 -1.62
N ALA A 62 11.29 7.83 -1.71
CA ALA A 62 10.12 8.52 -1.19
C ALA A 62 9.97 8.35 0.32
N GLY A 63 10.73 7.44 0.92
CA GLY A 63 10.70 7.23 2.37
C GLY A 63 10.03 5.94 2.81
N ALA A 64 9.61 5.09 1.89
CA ALA A 64 9.05 3.80 2.25
C ALA A 64 10.18 2.82 2.53
N LYS A 65 9.86 1.77 3.28
CA LYS A 65 10.79 0.70 3.53
C LYS A 65 10.41 -0.50 2.67
N VAL A 66 11.36 -1.02 1.93
CA VAL A 66 11.15 -2.22 1.13
C VAL A 66 11.56 -3.42 1.97
N ALA A 67 10.66 -4.37 2.15
CA ALA A 67 10.89 -5.51 3.02
C ALA A 67 10.21 -6.75 2.43
N SER A 68 10.62 -7.93 2.90
CA SER A 68 10.05 -9.17 2.39
C SER A 68 8.54 -9.24 2.61
N ARG A 69 7.89 -10.09 1.83
CA ARG A 69 6.45 -10.26 1.97
C ARG A 69 6.06 -10.63 3.41
N ASP A 70 6.82 -11.54 4.02
CA ASP A 70 6.55 -11.95 5.39
C ASP A 70 6.62 -10.77 6.34
N HIS A 71 7.60 -9.92 6.18
CA HIS A 71 7.76 -8.76 7.03
C HIS A 71 6.66 -7.73 6.78
N VAL A 72 6.30 -7.52 5.52
CA VAL A 72 5.24 -6.59 5.18
C VAL A 72 3.91 -7.05 5.76
N VAL A 73 3.57 -8.32 5.56
CA VAL A 73 2.30 -8.86 6.04
C VAL A 73 2.27 -8.90 7.56
N GLY A 74 3.39 -9.32 8.19
CA GLY A 74 3.42 -9.45 9.63
C GLY A 74 3.62 -8.15 10.37
N GLY A 75 4.24 -7.16 9.74
CA GLY A 75 4.60 -5.91 10.40
C GLY A 75 3.62 -4.77 10.22
N ALA A 76 2.66 -4.91 9.33
CA ALA A 76 1.73 -3.83 9.05
C ALA A 76 0.44 -3.98 9.84
N GLY A 77 -0.08 -2.85 10.32
CA GLY A 77 -1.40 -2.85 10.94
C GLY A 77 -2.51 -2.80 9.90
N VAL A 78 -2.21 -2.27 8.72
CA VAL A 78 -3.16 -2.20 7.62
C VAL A 78 -2.47 -2.71 6.38
N LEU A 79 -3.11 -3.64 5.68
CA LEU A 79 -2.60 -4.13 4.40
C LEU A 79 -3.44 -3.53 3.30
N ALA A 80 -2.79 -2.84 2.37
CA ALA A 80 -3.47 -2.19 1.26
C ALA A 80 -3.16 -2.94 -0.02
N GLY A 81 -4.19 -3.27 -0.78
CA GLY A 81 -4.03 -3.95 -2.06
C GLY A 81 -5.02 -3.43 -3.07
N VAL A 82 -4.97 -3.96 -4.27
CA VAL A 82 -5.90 -3.63 -5.32
C VAL A 82 -6.90 -4.77 -5.46
N GLY A 83 -8.19 -4.43 -5.39
CA GLY A 83 -9.22 -5.44 -5.52
C GLY A 83 -9.27 -6.39 -4.34
N THR A 84 -9.61 -7.64 -4.62
CA THR A 84 -9.79 -8.67 -3.59
C THR A 84 -8.44 -9.15 -3.06
N PRO A 85 -8.28 -9.24 -1.74
CA PRO A 85 -7.03 -9.74 -1.17
C PRO A 85 -6.76 -11.18 -1.58
N ALA A 86 -5.48 -11.51 -1.74
CA ALA A 86 -5.09 -12.87 -2.05
C ALA A 86 -5.43 -13.79 -0.88
N PRO A 87 -5.82 -15.05 -1.16
CA PRO A 87 -6.17 -15.98 -0.08
C PRO A 87 -5.06 -16.18 0.94
N ASP A 88 -3.80 -16.19 0.53
CA ASP A 88 -2.71 -16.37 1.47
C ASP A 88 -2.57 -15.20 2.43
N LEU A 89 -2.92 -14.00 2.00
CA LEU A 89 -2.91 -12.85 2.89
C LEU A 89 -3.99 -12.99 3.94
N ILE A 90 -5.17 -13.40 3.53
CA ILE A 90 -6.28 -13.57 4.45
C ILE A 90 -5.91 -14.60 5.51
N ALA A 91 -5.29 -15.70 5.08
CA ALA A 91 -4.91 -16.76 6.00
C ALA A 91 -3.84 -16.32 7.01
N ARG A 92 -3.08 -15.28 6.71
CA ARG A 92 -2.01 -14.80 7.58
C ARG A 92 -2.45 -13.67 8.49
N LEU A 93 -3.67 -13.18 8.36
CA LEU A 93 -4.11 -12.04 9.15
C LEU A 93 -4.16 -12.38 10.62
N ARG A 94 -3.76 -11.41 11.43
CA ARG A 94 -3.81 -11.53 12.88
C ARG A 94 -4.84 -10.57 13.42
N ALA A 95 -5.24 -10.81 14.67
CA ALA A 95 -6.16 -9.90 15.34
C ALA A 95 -5.57 -8.49 15.32
N GLY A 96 -6.38 -7.52 15.06
CA GLY A 96 -5.94 -6.13 15.02
C GLY A 96 -5.47 -5.64 13.67
N GLN A 97 -5.31 -6.53 12.70
CA GLN A 97 -4.94 -6.10 11.36
C GLN A 97 -6.18 -5.84 10.51
N ALA A 98 -6.07 -4.90 9.60
CA ALA A 98 -7.13 -4.58 8.66
C ALA A 98 -6.61 -4.73 7.25
N VAL A 99 -7.51 -5.03 6.31
CA VAL A 99 -7.17 -5.12 4.89
C VAL A 99 -8.06 -4.16 4.13
N ILE A 100 -7.44 -3.36 3.28
CA ILE A 100 -8.17 -2.40 2.44
C ILE A 100 -7.91 -2.77 0.99
N GLY A 101 -8.99 -2.96 0.23
CA GLY A 101 -8.89 -3.14 -1.21
C GLY A 101 -9.18 -1.83 -1.90
N MET A 102 -8.28 -1.42 -2.78
CA MET A 102 -8.44 -0.17 -3.50
C MET A 102 -8.74 -0.45 -4.95
N LEU A 103 -9.79 0.15 -5.46
CA LEU A 103 -10.13 -0.02 -6.87
C LEU A 103 -9.24 0.83 -7.76
N ARG A 104 -8.61 1.84 -7.18
CA ARG A 104 -7.65 2.67 -7.92
C ARG A 104 -6.63 3.21 -6.92
N PRO A 105 -5.45 3.60 -7.42
CA PRO A 105 -4.40 4.10 -6.54
C PRO A 105 -4.86 5.31 -5.74
N LEU A 106 -4.33 5.41 -4.54
CA LEU A 106 -4.74 6.44 -3.60
C LEU A 106 -4.64 7.85 -4.18
N ALA A 107 -3.61 8.14 -4.90
CA ALA A 107 -3.39 9.49 -5.41
C ALA A 107 -4.09 9.76 -6.73
N GLN A 108 -4.86 8.81 -7.29
CA GLN A 108 -5.45 8.96 -8.58
C GLN A 108 -6.81 9.62 -8.49
N PRO A 109 -7.01 10.71 -9.14
CA PRO A 109 -8.33 11.33 -9.17
C PRO A 109 -9.30 10.48 -9.97
N GLU A 110 -10.27 10.54 -10.14
CA GLU A 110 -11.03 9.74 -10.94
C GLU A 110 -11.57 9.88 -12.08
N LEU A 111 -11.57 9.52 -12.65
CA LEU A 111 -12.26 9.52 -13.59
C LEU A 111 -13.44 8.92 -13.71
N GLY A 112 -13.95 9.03 -13.51
CA GLY A 112 -14.84 8.53 -13.41
C GLY A 112 -15.78 8.10 -13.80
N PRO A 113 -16.39 8.27 -13.86
CA PRO A 113 -17.24 7.62 -14.09
C PRO A 113 -17.73 7.37 -14.86
N ALA A 114 -17.74 7.69 -14.94
CA ALA A 114 -18.01 7.22 -15.28
C ALA A 114 -18.01 6.67 -15.45
N GLY A 115 -17.82 6.99 -15.53
CA GLY A 115 -17.56 6.42 -15.16
C GLY A 115 -17.84 5.99 -14.75
N TRP A 116 -17.88 6.29 -14.49
CA TRP A 116 -18.00 5.92 -13.77
C TRP A 116 -18.42 6.03 -13.69
N PRO A 117 -18.37 6.05 -13.75
CA PRO A 117 -18.68 6.11 -13.24
C PRO A 117 -18.95 6.01 -12.90
N GLY A 118 -19.02 6.20 -13.07
CA GLY A 118 -19.13 5.99 -12.26
C GLY A 118 -19.52 5.73 -11.99
N LEU A 119 -19.83 5.84 -12.15
CA LEU A 119 -19.98 5.66 -11.72
C LEU A 119 -20.24 5.68 -11.78
N GLY A 120 -20.61 5.93 -12.23
CA GLY A 120 -20.59 5.90 -11.94
C GLY A 120 -20.69 5.90 -12.11
#